data_fbd25834d984b4299953f048e306fca9
#
_entry.id   fbd25834d984b4299953f048e306fca9
#
_cell.length_a   1.000
_cell.length_b   1.000
_cell.length_c   1.000
_cell.angle_alpha   90.00
_cell.angle_beta   90.00
_cell.angle_gamma   90.00
#
_symmetry.space_group_name_H-M   'P 1'
#
loop_
_entity.id
_entity.type
_entity.pdbx_description
1 polymer ?
#
loop_
_entity_poly.entity_id
_entity_poly.type
_entity_poly.pdbx_seq_one_letter_code
_entity_poly.pdbx_strand_id
1 'polypeptide(L)'
;QRQGRLGTMAPIDGNEATILACIRRRESGGNYSIVSSGGTYMGAYQFSQSTWDTTARYAGRPDLVGTPPNLASPADQDAMALALLRWQGLAPWGGYCG
;
A
#
# COMPACT_ATOMS: atom_id res chain seq x y z
N GLN A 1 -12.09 -20.77 7.11
CA GLN A 1 -12.05 -20.23 6.79
C GLN A 1 -12.15 -19.62 6.64
N ARG A 2 -12.02 -19.51 6.74
CA ARG A 2 -11.97 -18.67 6.35
C ARG A 2 -11.66 -18.08 5.67
N GLN A 3 -11.48 -18.15 5.41
CA GLN A 3 -11.14 -17.51 4.69
C GLN A 3 -11.35 -16.76 4.19
N GLY A 4 -11.49 -17.41 3.95
CA GLY A 4 -11.91 -16.40 3.08
C GLY A 4 -12.37 -15.15 3.32
N ARG A 5 -12.08 -14.76 3.87
CA ARG A 5 -12.23 -13.47 3.95
C ARG A 5 -11.42 -12.77 3.03
N LEU A 6 -11.31 -13.21 1.78
CA LEU A 6 -10.59 -12.52 0.73
C LEU A 6 -11.05 -11.09 0.67
N GLY A 7 -10.13 -10.19 0.62
CA GLY A 7 -10.42 -8.78 0.60
C GLY A 7 -10.76 -8.16 1.93
N THR A 8 -10.81 -8.98 2.97
CA THR A 8 -11.17 -8.51 4.30
C THR A 8 -9.96 -8.49 5.20
N MET A 9 -9.65 -7.34 5.74
CA MET A 9 -8.59 -7.19 6.72
C MET A 9 -9.18 -6.73 8.04
N ALA A 10 -8.53 -7.06 9.15
CA ALA A 10 -8.89 -6.47 10.43
C ALA A 10 -8.74 -4.95 10.35
N PRO A 11 -9.58 -4.19 11.06
CA PRO A 11 -9.48 -2.73 11.05
C PRO A 11 -8.09 -2.25 11.44
N ILE A 12 -7.68 -1.13 10.85
CA ILE A 12 -6.41 -0.50 11.17
C ILE A 12 -6.41 -0.05 12.63
N ASP A 13 -5.29 -0.28 13.32
CA ASP A 13 -5.13 0.25 14.68
C ASP A 13 -4.37 1.59 14.66
N GLY A 14 -4.31 2.25 15.83
CA GLY A 14 -3.68 3.56 15.93
C GLY A 14 -2.19 3.55 15.62
N ASN A 15 -1.49 2.49 15.96
CA ASN A 15 -0.07 2.36 15.67
C ASN A 15 0.16 2.20 14.17
N GLU A 16 -0.62 1.37 13.52
CA GLU A 16 -0.55 1.20 12.08
C GLU A 16 -0.87 2.50 11.35
N ALA A 17 -1.89 3.23 11.81
CA ALA A 17 -2.24 4.51 11.21
C ALA A 17 -1.08 5.51 11.30
N THR A 18 -0.40 5.56 12.44
CA THR A 18 0.76 6.44 12.63
C THR A 18 1.91 6.04 11.70
N ILE A 19 2.17 4.74 11.58
CA ILE A 19 3.23 4.24 10.69
C ILE A 19 2.91 4.58 9.24
N LEU A 20 1.68 4.34 8.79
CA LEU A 20 1.31 4.65 7.42
C LEU A 20 1.38 6.13 7.12
N ALA A 21 0.99 6.99 8.06
CA ALA A 21 1.14 8.43 7.88
C ALA A 21 2.61 8.84 7.72
N CYS A 22 3.50 8.22 8.50
CA CYS A 22 4.94 8.45 8.38
C CYS A 22 5.44 8.02 7.00
N ILE A 23 5.04 6.84 6.53
CA ILE A 23 5.46 6.34 5.22
C ILE A 23 5.00 7.28 4.11
N ARG A 24 3.71 7.69 4.12
CA ARG A 24 3.18 8.63 3.12
C ARG A 24 3.99 9.91 3.07
N ARG A 25 4.30 10.44 4.23
CA ARG A 25 5.04 11.70 4.31
C ARG A 25 6.44 11.56 3.73
N ARG A 26 7.11 10.45 4.04
CA ARG A 26 8.45 10.20 3.52
C ARG A 26 8.47 9.94 2.02
N GLU A 27 7.52 9.13 1.53
CA GLU A 27 7.55 8.65 0.15
C GLU A 27 7.03 9.68 -0.85
N SER A 28 6.04 10.46 -0.46
CA SER A 28 5.34 11.32 -1.42
C SER A 28 4.96 12.70 -0.88
N GLY A 29 5.22 12.96 0.39
CA GLY A 29 4.68 14.16 1.02
C GLY A 29 3.17 14.12 1.14
N GLY A 30 2.57 12.92 1.10
CA GLY A 30 1.12 12.75 1.16
C GLY A 30 0.41 12.86 -0.18
N ASN A 31 1.14 12.86 -1.29
CA ASN A 31 0.55 13.02 -2.62
C ASN A 31 0.17 11.66 -3.21
N TYR A 32 -1.13 11.38 -3.26
CA TYR A 32 -1.64 10.11 -3.77
C TYR A 32 -1.52 9.97 -5.30
N SER A 33 -1.31 11.06 -6.01
CA SER A 33 -1.24 11.06 -7.48
C SER A 33 0.16 11.05 -8.04
N ILE A 34 1.17 11.12 -7.20
CA ILE A 34 2.55 11.30 -7.66
C ILE A 34 3.08 10.06 -8.37
N VAL A 35 3.93 10.30 -9.36
CA VAL A 35 4.72 9.27 -10.01
C VAL A 35 6.17 9.71 -9.92
N SER A 36 7.06 8.81 -9.51
CA SER A 36 8.47 9.14 -9.40
C SER A 36 9.08 9.45 -10.77
N SER A 37 10.22 10.14 -10.80
CA SER A 37 10.81 10.63 -12.06
C SER A 37 11.13 9.51 -13.02
N GLY A 38 11.34 8.35 -12.74
CA GLY A 38 11.53 7.25 -13.69
C GLY A 38 10.27 6.48 -14.00
N GLY A 39 9.13 6.83 -13.37
CA GLY A 39 7.88 6.11 -13.56
C GLY A 39 7.81 4.79 -12.81
N THR A 40 8.83 4.43 -12.04
CA THR A 40 8.91 3.13 -11.38
C THR A 40 8.02 3.05 -10.15
N TYR A 41 7.91 4.14 -9.39
CA TYR A 41 7.18 4.15 -8.13
C TYR A 41 6.05 5.16 -8.21
N MET A 42 4.90 4.77 -7.67
CA MET A 42 3.66 5.51 -7.91
C MET A 42 2.82 5.61 -6.64
N GLY A 43 2.13 6.72 -6.51
CA GLY A 43 1.15 6.96 -5.46
C GLY A 43 1.74 7.38 -4.12
N ALA A 44 0.88 7.52 -3.14
CA ALA A 44 1.26 8.05 -1.83
C ALA A 44 2.34 7.23 -1.12
N TYR A 45 2.38 5.92 -1.37
CA TYR A 45 3.31 5.00 -0.74
C TYR A 45 4.43 4.54 -1.68
N GLN A 46 4.45 5.05 -2.90
CA GLN A 46 5.48 4.76 -3.91
C GLN A 46 5.63 3.26 -4.18
N PHE A 47 4.51 2.62 -4.54
CA PHE A 47 4.50 1.23 -4.99
C PHE A 47 5.07 1.10 -6.40
N SER A 48 5.85 0.05 -6.65
CA SER A 48 6.04 -0.40 -8.02
C SER A 48 4.80 -1.16 -8.48
N GLN A 49 4.59 -1.27 -9.78
CA GLN A 49 3.42 -2.00 -10.30
C GLN A 49 3.44 -3.46 -9.86
N SER A 50 4.61 -4.12 -9.91
CA SER A 50 4.70 -5.52 -9.54
C SER A 50 4.41 -5.76 -8.07
N THR A 51 4.91 -4.90 -7.18
CA THR A 51 4.62 -5.01 -5.76
C THR A 51 3.14 -4.75 -5.47
N TRP A 52 2.55 -3.77 -6.16
CA TRP A 52 1.13 -3.49 -6.06
C TRP A 52 0.29 -4.71 -6.43
N ASP A 53 0.59 -5.31 -7.58
CA ASP A 53 -0.18 -6.45 -8.07
C ASP A 53 -0.06 -7.66 -7.13
N THR A 54 1.14 -7.93 -6.64
CA THR A 54 1.36 -9.02 -5.69
C THR A 54 0.62 -8.76 -4.38
N THR A 55 0.68 -7.53 -3.89
CA THR A 55 -0.01 -7.14 -2.67
C THR A 55 -1.52 -7.24 -2.83
N ALA A 56 -2.04 -6.84 -3.98
CA ALA A 56 -3.47 -6.93 -4.27
C ALA A 56 -3.95 -8.39 -4.21
N ARG A 57 -3.17 -9.31 -4.77
CA ARG A 57 -3.49 -10.74 -4.66
C ARG A 57 -3.45 -11.22 -3.22
N TYR A 58 -2.43 -10.84 -2.48
CA TYR A 58 -2.31 -11.19 -1.06
C TYR A 58 -3.49 -10.67 -0.26
N ALA A 59 -3.92 -9.46 -0.54
CA ALA A 59 -5.00 -8.80 0.19
C ALA A 59 -6.40 -9.29 -0.22
N GLY A 60 -6.47 -10.18 -1.22
CA GLY A 60 -7.76 -10.61 -1.73
C GLY A 60 -8.49 -9.52 -2.52
N ARG A 61 -7.74 -8.64 -3.18
CA ARG A 61 -8.27 -7.56 -3.99
C ARG A 61 -7.85 -7.73 -5.45
N PRO A 62 -8.31 -8.82 -6.11
CA PRO A 62 -7.93 -9.05 -7.52
C PRO A 62 -8.42 -7.94 -8.44
N ASP A 63 -9.43 -7.18 -8.03
CA ASP A 63 -9.92 -6.02 -8.76
C ASP A 63 -8.85 -4.93 -8.93
N LEU A 64 -7.84 -4.90 -8.06
CA LEU A 64 -6.79 -3.89 -8.10
C LEU A 64 -5.55 -4.33 -8.89
N VAL A 65 -5.45 -5.60 -9.27
CA VAL A 65 -4.33 -6.09 -10.06
C VAL A 65 -4.32 -5.35 -11.41
N GLY A 66 -3.17 -4.80 -11.77
CA GLY A 66 -3.02 -4.05 -13.01
C GLY A 66 -3.40 -2.58 -12.93
N THR A 67 -4.02 -2.14 -11.84
CA THR A 67 -4.34 -0.73 -11.65
C THR A 67 -3.04 0.01 -11.30
N PRO A 68 -2.70 1.09 -12.01
CA PRO A 68 -1.54 1.89 -11.59
C PRO A 68 -1.78 2.44 -10.17
N PRO A 69 -0.82 2.27 -9.27
CA PRO A 69 -1.03 2.68 -7.87
C PRO A 69 -1.47 4.13 -7.69
N ASN A 70 -0.95 5.04 -8.50
CA ASN A 70 -1.30 6.47 -8.41
C ASN A 70 -2.70 6.79 -8.93
N LEU A 71 -3.32 5.86 -9.64
CA LEU A 71 -4.67 6.03 -10.16
C LEU A 71 -5.72 5.34 -9.31
N ALA A 72 -5.30 4.52 -8.36
CA ALA A 72 -6.21 3.94 -7.38
C ALA A 72 -6.72 5.03 -6.43
N SER A 73 -7.89 4.83 -5.85
CA SER A 73 -8.42 5.77 -4.87
C SER A 73 -7.50 5.87 -3.66
N PRO A 74 -7.50 7.00 -2.94
CA PRO A 74 -6.74 7.09 -1.69
C PRO A 74 -7.07 5.96 -0.71
N ALA A 75 -8.35 5.59 -0.60
CA ALA A 75 -8.74 4.49 0.28
C ALA A 75 -8.11 3.17 -0.14
N ASP A 76 -8.06 2.89 -1.44
CA ASP A 76 -7.44 1.66 -1.95
C ASP A 76 -5.92 1.69 -1.79
N GLN A 77 -5.29 2.84 -1.98
CA GLN A 77 -3.86 2.98 -1.72
C GLN A 77 -3.54 2.73 -0.25
N ASP A 78 -4.34 3.29 0.65
CA ASP A 78 -4.18 3.05 2.08
C ASP A 78 -4.37 1.57 2.42
N ALA A 79 -5.38 0.94 1.83
CA ALA A 79 -5.65 -0.48 2.07
C ALA A 79 -4.49 -1.37 1.61
N MET A 80 -3.93 -1.07 0.44
CA MET A 80 -2.80 -1.84 -0.07
C MET A 80 -1.53 -1.63 0.77
N ALA A 81 -1.30 -0.41 1.23
CA ALA A 81 -0.17 -0.13 2.10
C ALA A 81 -0.30 -0.86 3.44
N LEU A 82 -1.51 -0.89 4.00
CA LEU A 82 -1.77 -1.65 5.23
C LEU A 82 -1.53 -3.15 5.01
N ALA A 83 -2.01 -3.69 3.89
CA ALA A 83 -1.80 -5.10 3.58
C ALA A 83 -0.32 -5.43 3.45
N LEU A 84 0.45 -4.59 2.77
CA LEU A 84 1.89 -4.80 2.60
C LEU A 84 2.61 -4.70 3.93
N LEU A 85 2.24 -3.72 4.76
CA LEU A 85 2.82 -3.55 6.09
C LEU A 85 2.59 -4.80 6.96
N ARG A 86 1.38 -5.34 6.95
CA ARG A 86 1.05 -6.52 7.73
C ARG A 86 1.73 -7.77 7.19
N TRP A 87 1.96 -7.83 5.89
CA TRP A 87 2.59 -8.98 5.24
C TRP A 87 4.10 -8.95 5.35
N GLN A 88 4.73 -7.83 5.08
CA GLN A 88 6.19 -7.75 4.97
C GLN A 88 6.84 -6.75 5.92
N GLY A 89 6.07 -6.12 6.78
CA GLY A 89 6.61 -5.12 7.70
C GLY A 89 7.10 -3.89 6.97
N LEU A 90 8.16 -3.28 7.46
CA LEU A 90 8.68 -2.03 6.92
C LEU A 90 9.75 -2.24 5.85
N ALA A 91 10.17 -3.47 5.59
CA ALA A 91 11.22 -3.74 4.61
C ALA A 91 10.96 -3.14 3.23
N PRO A 92 9.72 -3.19 2.68
CA PRO A 92 9.46 -2.58 1.37
C PRO A 92 9.77 -1.08 1.32
N TRP A 93 9.77 -0.41 2.47
CA TRP A 93 10.05 1.02 2.57
C TRP A 93 11.41 1.31 3.23
N GLY A 94 12.32 0.34 3.21
CA GLY A 94 13.67 0.53 3.73
C GLY A 94 13.79 0.47 5.24
N GLY A 95 12.76 0.03 5.94
CA GLY A 95 12.79 -0.11 7.39
C GLY A 95 12.51 1.16 8.17
N TYR A 96 12.17 2.24 7.49
CA TYR A 96 11.85 3.51 8.15
C TYR A 96 10.46 3.50 8.77
N CYS A 97 10.22 4.44 9.68
CA CYS A 97 8.92 4.66 10.33
C CYS A 97 8.56 3.60 11.37
N GLY A 98 9.48 2.76 11.69
CA GLY A 98 9.32 1.77 12.78
C GLY A 98 10.02 2.19 14.06
#